data_0f283457055e3940f6dbe81de21be053
#
_entry.id   0f283457055e3940f6dbe81de21be053
#
_cell.length_a   1.000
_cell.length_b   1.000
_cell.length_c   1.000
_cell.angle_alpha   90.00
_cell.angle_beta   90.00
_cell.angle_gamma   90.00
#
_symmetry.space_group_name_H-M   'P 1'
#
loop_
_entity.id
_entity.type
_entity.pdbx_description
1 polymer ?
#
loop_
_entity_poly.entity_id
_entity_poly.type
_entity_poly.pdbx_seq_one_letter_code
_entity_poly.pdbx_strand_id
1 'polypeptide(L)'
;SDAYKIGGDYAPTEDVRFRASFQKAVRAPNVIDLFQAQGFNLFDLDDDLCDFTDPAGDGTADAAACLGGNPWQVNAAQANSGALNSPAGQYNYIQGGEPDLEPEEADTYTIGFVATPTFVPGLSLSVDYYDIDITNAISQVGGSITMQLCYLENDLDSCALINRNSNGQLWVGSGAVTDLNVNPGGISTSGVDINAAYGFEIGSMGGLNLTLNGTYLNSYDVDPVGVASFEYDCVAKYGNDCTTPIPEWRHRARLGWTTPVEGLDIAATWRYVGAVDLDTGATGRVDSTLDAQNYFDLAGTWGATDYATLRFGVNNILDEDPPLSASTGTTGNGNTYPQT
;
A
#
# COMPACT_ATOMS: atom_id res chain seq x y z
N SER A 1 -15.79 -13.07 -17.36
CA SER A 1 -14.33 -13.01 -17.20
C SER A 1 -13.77 -14.41 -16.96
N ASP A 2 -12.62 -14.70 -17.56
CA ASP A 2 -12.00 -16.03 -17.52
C ASP A 2 -10.71 -15.96 -16.69
N ALA A 3 -10.55 -16.88 -15.73
CA ALA A 3 -9.33 -17.05 -14.96
C ALA A 3 -8.57 -18.28 -15.45
N TYR A 4 -7.27 -18.15 -15.69
CA TYR A 4 -6.41 -19.26 -16.13
C TYR A 4 -4.95 -19.02 -15.73
N LYS A 5 -4.20 -20.11 -15.71
CA LYS A 5 -2.75 -20.10 -15.47
C LYS A 5 -2.05 -21.04 -16.42
N ILE A 6 -0.92 -20.60 -16.97
CA ILE A 6 0.02 -21.42 -17.69
C ILE A 6 1.40 -21.24 -17.08
N GLY A 7 2.18 -22.32 -16.99
CA GLY A 7 3.54 -22.24 -16.44
C GLY A 7 4.36 -23.44 -16.85
N GLY A 8 5.67 -23.31 -16.69
CA GLY A 8 6.62 -24.36 -17.00
C GLY A 8 7.84 -24.31 -16.09
N ASP A 9 8.42 -25.49 -15.88
CA ASP A 9 9.68 -25.69 -15.17
C ASP A 9 10.69 -26.34 -16.12
N TYR A 10 11.93 -25.89 -16.03
CA TYR A 10 13.04 -26.48 -16.77
C TYR A 10 14.25 -26.65 -15.85
N ALA A 11 14.67 -27.90 -15.65
CA ALA A 11 15.83 -28.26 -14.85
C ALA A 11 16.95 -28.77 -15.75
N PRO A 12 17.89 -27.90 -16.20
CA PRO A 12 19.01 -28.31 -17.04
C PRO A 12 20.01 -29.20 -16.31
N THR A 13 20.05 -29.10 -15.00
CA THR A 13 20.88 -29.89 -14.09
C THR A 13 20.11 -30.25 -12.82
N GLU A 14 20.65 -31.12 -11.98
CA GLU A 14 20.10 -31.41 -10.66
C GLU A 14 20.20 -30.20 -9.70
N ASP A 15 21.15 -29.30 -9.97
CA ASP A 15 21.49 -28.17 -9.13
C ASP A 15 20.62 -26.92 -9.41
N VAL A 16 20.03 -26.79 -10.59
CA VAL A 16 19.33 -25.58 -11.00
C VAL A 16 18.02 -25.90 -11.73
N ARG A 17 16.96 -25.23 -11.31
CA ARG A 17 15.63 -25.26 -11.95
C ARG A 17 15.19 -23.83 -12.25
N PHE A 18 14.81 -23.57 -13.48
CA PHE A 18 14.13 -22.35 -13.89
C PHE A 18 12.63 -22.59 -13.89
N ARG A 19 11.88 -21.53 -13.56
CA ARG A 19 10.42 -21.55 -13.59
C ARG A 19 9.89 -20.24 -14.18
N ALA A 20 8.80 -20.34 -14.93
CA ALA A 20 8.08 -19.18 -15.42
C ALA A 20 6.59 -19.47 -15.44
N SER A 21 5.77 -18.47 -15.14
CA SER A 21 4.33 -18.60 -15.29
C SER A 21 3.67 -17.29 -15.67
N PHE A 22 2.54 -17.42 -16.36
CA PHE A 22 1.57 -16.36 -16.59
C PHE A 22 0.25 -16.78 -15.95
N GLN A 23 -0.41 -15.85 -15.28
CA GLN A 23 -1.73 -16.08 -14.68
C GLN A 23 -2.62 -14.87 -14.93
N LYS A 24 -3.84 -15.15 -15.41
CA LYS A 24 -4.95 -14.18 -15.36
C LYS A 24 -5.88 -14.58 -14.22
N ALA A 25 -6.09 -13.66 -13.30
CA ALA A 25 -7.01 -13.83 -12.18
C ALA A 25 -8.15 -12.81 -12.26
N VAL A 26 -9.25 -13.09 -11.61
CA VAL A 26 -10.45 -12.25 -11.58
C VAL A 26 -10.97 -12.17 -10.15
N ARG A 27 -11.27 -10.97 -9.67
CA ARG A 27 -11.93 -10.74 -8.39
C ARG A 27 -13.31 -10.11 -8.63
N ALA A 28 -14.37 -10.84 -8.32
CA ALA A 28 -15.70 -10.24 -8.32
C ALA A 28 -15.84 -9.22 -7.17
N PRO A 29 -16.61 -8.13 -7.35
CA PRO A 29 -16.97 -7.23 -6.27
C PRO A 29 -17.60 -7.99 -5.09
N ASN A 30 -17.23 -7.64 -3.88
CA ASN A 30 -17.83 -8.23 -2.68
C ASN A 30 -19.14 -7.51 -2.31
N VAL A 31 -19.86 -8.04 -1.31
CA VAL A 31 -21.15 -7.49 -0.88
C VAL A 31 -21.05 -6.05 -0.37
N ILE A 32 -19.90 -5.69 0.24
CA ILE A 32 -19.65 -4.32 0.71
C ILE A 32 -19.39 -3.41 -0.48
N ASP A 33 -18.58 -3.85 -1.45
CA ASP A 33 -18.30 -3.09 -2.66
C ASP A 33 -19.61 -2.70 -3.39
N LEU A 34 -20.56 -3.64 -3.46
CA LEU A 34 -21.82 -3.45 -4.19
C LEU A 34 -22.90 -2.73 -3.38
N PHE A 35 -23.04 -3.02 -2.08
CA PHE A 35 -24.25 -2.71 -1.31
C PHE A 35 -24.01 -1.98 0.00
N GLN A 36 -22.81 -1.47 0.25
CA GLN A 36 -22.59 -0.58 1.38
C GLN A 36 -23.57 0.58 1.32
N ALA A 37 -24.26 0.84 2.44
CA ALA A 37 -25.21 1.95 2.50
C ALA A 37 -24.49 3.28 2.24
N GLN A 38 -25.08 4.11 1.41
CA GLN A 38 -24.57 5.45 1.14
C GLN A 38 -24.69 6.34 2.38
N GLY A 39 -23.63 7.07 2.67
CA GLY A 39 -23.56 7.95 3.84
C GLY A 39 -22.51 9.04 3.69
N PHE A 40 -22.68 10.09 4.49
CA PHE A 40 -21.71 11.19 4.52
C PHE A 40 -20.45 10.76 5.25
N ASN A 41 -19.32 11.18 4.71
CA ASN A 41 -18.01 11.11 5.33
C ASN A 41 -17.21 12.38 4.96
N LEU A 42 -15.95 12.49 5.38
CA LEU A 42 -15.13 13.69 5.21
C LEU A 42 -13.86 13.34 4.43
N PHE A 43 -13.47 14.22 3.51
CA PHE A 43 -12.15 14.22 2.90
C PHE A 43 -11.42 15.52 3.21
N ASP A 44 -10.09 15.44 3.26
CA ASP A 44 -9.24 16.59 3.53
C ASP A 44 -8.93 17.33 2.22
N LEU A 45 -9.04 18.65 2.26
CA LEU A 45 -8.66 19.54 1.19
C LEU A 45 -8.31 20.88 1.81
N ASP A 46 -7.16 21.44 1.50
CA ASP A 46 -6.69 22.69 2.08
C ASP A 46 -7.63 23.85 1.70
N ASP A 47 -7.92 23.99 0.41
CA ASP A 47 -8.77 25.06 -0.10
C ASP A 47 -9.72 24.58 -1.19
N ASP A 48 -10.92 25.17 -1.24
CA ASP A 48 -11.86 24.94 -2.34
C ASP A 48 -11.35 25.61 -3.61
N LEU A 49 -11.18 24.83 -4.69
CA LEU A 49 -10.64 25.31 -5.96
C LEU A 49 -11.42 26.50 -6.58
N CYS A 50 -12.66 26.73 -6.16
CA CYS A 50 -13.51 27.85 -6.59
C CYS A 50 -13.53 29.03 -5.59
N ASP A 51 -12.73 29.01 -4.52
CA ASP A 51 -12.55 30.17 -3.64
C ASP A 51 -11.44 31.09 -4.20
N PHE A 52 -11.82 32.25 -4.69
CA PHE A 52 -10.89 33.22 -5.28
C PHE A 52 -10.33 34.24 -4.26
N THR A 53 -10.59 34.02 -2.97
CA THR A 53 -10.12 34.95 -1.93
C THR A 53 -8.75 34.59 -1.39
N ASP A 54 -8.29 33.36 -1.59
CA ASP A 54 -6.98 32.94 -1.13
C ASP A 54 -5.89 33.37 -2.12
N PRO A 55 -4.97 34.29 -1.71
CA PRO A 55 -3.84 34.69 -2.53
C PRO A 55 -2.73 33.62 -2.63
N ALA A 56 -2.76 32.61 -1.76
CA ALA A 56 -1.89 31.42 -1.83
C ALA A 56 -2.63 30.26 -2.50
N GLY A 57 -3.94 30.43 -2.71
CA GLY A 57 -4.77 29.46 -3.37
C GLY A 57 -4.21 29.13 -4.74
N ASP A 58 -4.15 27.88 -5.04
CA ASP A 58 -3.77 27.32 -6.33
C ASP A 58 -4.67 27.76 -7.49
N GLY A 59 -5.41 28.83 -7.33
CA GLY A 59 -6.30 29.57 -8.24
C GLY A 59 -6.17 29.30 -9.73
N THR A 60 -5.73 28.09 -10.05
CA THR A 60 -5.54 27.53 -11.38
C THR A 60 -6.85 27.03 -11.96
N ALA A 61 -7.92 26.90 -11.14
CA ALA A 61 -9.23 26.56 -11.67
C ALA A 61 -9.69 27.70 -12.60
N ASP A 62 -10.04 27.33 -13.82
CA ASP A 62 -10.61 28.29 -14.76
C ASP A 62 -11.90 28.89 -14.15
N ALA A 63 -11.97 30.21 -14.09
CA ALA A 63 -13.16 30.90 -13.63
C ALA A 63 -14.42 30.44 -14.40
N ALA A 64 -14.29 30.01 -15.65
CA ALA A 64 -15.38 29.46 -16.44
C ALA A 64 -15.84 28.09 -15.91
N ALA A 65 -14.98 27.28 -15.35
CA ALA A 65 -15.35 26.01 -14.73
C ALA A 65 -16.09 26.22 -13.39
N CYS A 66 -15.62 27.20 -12.60
CA CYS A 66 -16.18 27.51 -11.29
C CYS A 66 -17.45 28.34 -11.32
N LEU A 67 -17.59 29.32 -12.25
CA LEU A 67 -18.67 30.28 -12.22
C LEU A 67 -19.82 29.90 -13.15
N GLY A 68 -21.05 29.86 -12.61
CA GLY A 68 -22.22 29.54 -13.41
C GLY A 68 -23.45 29.19 -12.61
N GLY A 69 -24.33 28.42 -13.22
CA GLY A 69 -25.60 28.00 -12.64
C GLY A 69 -25.80 26.50 -12.49
N ASN A 70 -24.75 25.71 -12.74
CA ASN A 70 -24.81 24.26 -12.55
C ASN A 70 -24.62 23.90 -11.06
N PRO A 71 -25.03 22.69 -10.62
CA PRO A 71 -24.94 22.27 -9.23
C PRO A 71 -23.51 22.32 -8.64
N TRP A 72 -22.49 22.14 -9.46
CA TRP A 72 -21.08 22.21 -9.06
C TRP A 72 -20.49 23.61 -9.09
N GLN A 73 -21.19 24.58 -9.70
CA GLN A 73 -20.69 25.95 -9.87
C GLN A 73 -21.20 26.88 -8.76
N VAL A 74 -20.53 27.98 -8.61
CA VAL A 74 -20.85 29.07 -7.69
C VAL A 74 -21.07 30.38 -8.44
N ASN A 75 -21.72 31.35 -7.82
CA ASN A 75 -21.79 32.70 -8.38
C ASN A 75 -20.53 33.50 -7.92
N ALA A 76 -20.25 34.63 -8.59
CA ALA A 76 -19.10 35.46 -8.32
C ALA A 76 -19.06 36.02 -6.87
N ALA A 77 -20.21 36.24 -6.23
CA ALA A 77 -20.24 36.68 -4.84
C ALA A 77 -19.83 35.56 -3.87
N GLN A 78 -20.24 34.34 -4.15
CA GLN A 78 -19.85 33.17 -3.38
C GLN A 78 -18.33 32.91 -3.54
N ALA A 79 -17.81 32.90 -4.78
CA ALA A 79 -16.39 32.68 -5.06
C ALA A 79 -15.46 33.72 -4.40
N ASN A 80 -15.93 34.93 -4.14
CA ASN A 80 -15.17 36.00 -3.50
C ASN A 80 -15.57 36.25 -2.05
N SER A 81 -16.22 35.30 -1.39
CA SER A 81 -16.71 35.46 -0.01
C SER A 81 -15.78 34.94 1.07
N GLY A 82 -14.82 34.08 0.71
CA GLY A 82 -14.01 33.30 1.65
C GLY A 82 -14.82 32.26 2.44
N ALA A 83 -16.08 32.02 2.07
CA ALA A 83 -16.95 31.09 2.77
C ALA A 83 -16.94 29.68 2.15
N LEU A 84 -16.27 29.49 1.01
CA LEU A 84 -16.20 28.18 0.38
C LEU A 84 -15.21 27.27 1.10
N ASN A 85 -14.13 27.86 1.64
CA ASN A 85 -13.13 27.11 2.39
C ASN A 85 -13.64 26.63 3.73
N SER A 86 -13.41 25.38 4.02
CA SER A 86 -13.70 24.77 5.31
C SER A 86 -12.73 25.27 6.37
N PRO A 87 -13.20 25.79 7.52
CA PRO A 87 -12.32 26.20 8.61
C PRO A 87 -11.47 25.05 9.19
N ALA A 88 -11.86 23.81 8.92
CA ALA A 88 -11.17 22.60 9.38
C ALA A 88 -10.38 21.90 8.28
N GLY A 89 -10.36 22.43 7.04
CA GLY A 89 -9.78 21.73 5.90
C GLY A 89 -10.49 20.42 5.54
N GLN A 90 -11.77 20.28 5.93
CA GLN A 90 -12.54 19.05 5.73
C GLN A 90 -13.82 19.34 4.95
N TYR A 91 -14.09 18.51 3.96
CA TYR A 91 -15.24 18.63 3.07
C TYR A 91 -16.04 17.32 3.07
N ASN A 92 -17.34 17.44 2.77
CA ASN A 92 -18.20 16.27 2.77
C ASN A 92 -18.07 15.49 1.46
N TYR A 93 -18.09 14.17 1.57
CA TYR A 93 -18.38 13.30 0.46
C TYR A 93 -19.44 12.25 0.82
N ILE A 94 -20.12 11.71 -0.18
CA ILE A 94 -21.06 10.61 -0.04
C ILE A 94 -20.36 9.36 -0.52
N GLN A 95 -20.00 8.49 0.43
CA GLN A 95 -19.44 7.18 0.14
C GLN A 95 -20.52 6.10 0.12
N GLY A 96 -20.26 5.00 -0.55
CA GLY A 96 -21.14 3.83 -0.54
C GLY A 96 -20.76 2.81 -1.61
N GLY A 97 -21.51 1.72 -1.63
CA GLY A 97 -21.36 0.69 -2.65
C GLY A 97 -22.02 1.11 -3.97
N GLU A 98 -21.61 0.46 -5.07
CA GLU A 98 -22.15 0.65 -6.40
C GLU A 98 -22.51 -0.73 -7.01
N PRO A 99 -23.81 -1.01 -7.29
CA PRO A 99 -24.24 -2.32 -7.80
C PRO A 99 -23.73 -2.67 -9.21
N ASP A 100 -23.34 -1.67 -10.00
CA ASP A 100 -22.95 -1.84 -11.39
C ASP A 100 -21.43 -2.05 -11.58
N LEU A 101 -20.69 -2.33 -10.49
CA LEU A 101 -19.26 -2.60 -10.54
C LEU A 101 -18.90 -3.82 -11.38
N GLU A 102 -17.85 -3.68 -12.17
CA GLU A 102 -17.23 -4.77 -12.92
C GLU A 102 -16.22 -5.54 -12.06
N PRO A 103 -15.93 -6.82 -12.39
CA PRO A 103 -14.84 -7.55 -11.76
C PRO A 103 -13.47 -6.92 -12.05
N GLU A 104 -12.59 -6.93 -11.05
CA GLU A 104 -11.17 -6.64 -11.27
C GLU A 104 -10.51 -7.79 -12.02
N GLU A 105 -9.58 -7.47 -12.88
CA GLU A 105 -8.74 -8.44 -13.58
C GLU A 105 -7.27 -8.21 -13.24
N ALA A 106 -6.52 -9.30 -13.01
CA ALA A 106 -5.10 -9.23 -12.72
C ALA A 106 -4.31 -10.14 -13.66
N ASP A 107 -3.39 -9.56 -14.39
CA ASP A 107 -2.39 -10.27 -15.17
C ASP A 107 -1.08 -10.34 -14.38
N THR A 108 -0.58 -11.57 -14.16
CA THR A 108 0.63 -11.81 -13.36
C THR A 108 1.65 -12.60 -14.16
N TYR A 109 2.83 -12.05 -14.29
CA TYR A 109 4.01 -12.74 -14.85
C TYR A 109 4.98 -13.06 -13.71
N THR A 110 5.51 -14.28 -13.73
CA THR A 110 6.61 -14.65 -12.82
C THR A 110 7.70 -15.37 -13.58
N ILE A 111 8.95 -15.06 -13.26
CA ILE A 111 10.11 -15.78 -13.77
C ILE A 111 11.15 -15.88 -12.65
N GLY A 112 11.70 -17.05 -12.45
CA GLY A 112 12.69 -17.25 -11.41
C GLY A 112 13.49 -18.53 -11.56
N PHE A 113 14.37 -18.73 -10.61
CA PHE A 113 15.14 -19.95 -10.52
C PHE A 113 15.25 -20.44 -9.07
N VAL A 114 15.46 -21.74 -8.94
CA VAL A 114 15.82 -22.39 -7.69
C VAL A 114 17.17 -23.07 -7.90
N ALA A 115 18.11 -22.82 -6.99
CA ALA A 115 19.43 -23.46 -6.98
C ALA A 115 19.66 -24.25 -5.69
N THR A 116 20.08 -25.51 -5.85
CA THR A 116 20.46 -26.43 -4.77
C THR A 116 21.78 -27.07 -5.11
N PRO A 117 22.89 -26.28 -5.09
CA PRO A 117 24.16 -26.71 -5.66
C PRO A 117 24.78 -27.88 -4.86
N THR A 118 25.07 -28.97 -5.52
CA THR A 118 25.67 -30.17 -4.91
C THR A 118 27.07 -29.92 -4.35
N PHE A 119 27.80 -28.94 -4.89
CA PHE A 119 29.12 -28.51 -4.38
C PHE A 119 29.05 -27.63 -3.12
N VAL A 120 27.85 -27.15 -2.71
CA VAL A 120 27.58 -26.51 -1.41
C VAL A 120 26.41 -27.23 -0.74
N PRO A 121 26.64 -28.39 -0.13
CA PRO A 121 25.58 -29.17 0.50
C PRO A 121 24.83 -28.34 1.56
N GLY A 122 23.51 -28.43 1.57
CA GLY A 122 22.66 -27.71 2.52
C GLY A 122 22.28 -26.29 2.09
N LEU A 123 22.77 -25.78 0.95
CA LEU A 123 22.33 -24.52 0.37
C LEU A 123 21.11 -24.71 -0.54
N SER A 124 20.10 -23.89 -0.33
CA SER A 124 18.96 -23.70 -1.24
C SER A 124 18.73 -22.20 -1.44
N LEU A 125 18.61 -21.76 -2.67
CA LEU A 125 18.36 -20.38 -3.05
C LEU A 125 17.22 -20.34 -4.09
N SER A 126 16.20 -19.50 -3.89
CA SER A 126 15.30 -19.12 -4.98
C SER A 126 15.28 -17.60 -5.15
N VAL A 127 15.22 -17.18 -6.40
CA VAL A 127 15.05 -15.79 -6.79
C VAL A 127 13.95 -15.76 -7.85
N ASP A 128 12.91 -14.99 -7.58
CA ASP A 128 11.74 -14.88 -8.44
C ASP A 128 11.41 -13.41 -8.69
N TYR A 129 11.41 -13.00 -9.94
CA TYR A 129 10.84 -11.74 -10.37
C TYR A 129 9.34 -11.94 -10.60
N TYR A 130 8.56 -10.98 -10.15
CA TYR A 130 7.12 -10.89 -10.41
C TYR A 130 6.78 -9.53 -11.02
N ASP A 131 5.72 -9.53 -11.82
CA ASP A 131 5.11 -8.36 -12.43
C ASP A 131 3.60 -8.60 -12.42
N ILE A 132 2.85 -7.72 -11.78
CA ILE A 132 1.41 -7.84 -11.56
C ILE A 132 0.76 -6.55 -12.01
N ASP A 133 -0.19 -6.66 -12.92
CA ASP A 133 -1.00 -5.55 -13.41
C ASP A 133 -2.47 -5.84 -13.10
N ILE A 134 -3.09 -4.97 -12.29
CA ILE A 134 -4.49 -5.06 -11.89
C ILE A 134 -5.24 -3.94 -12.60
N THR A 135 -6.19 -4.30 -13.44
CA THR A 135 -7.09 -3.39 -14.14
C THR A 135 -8.49 -3.44 -13.54
N ASN A 136 -9.26 -2.38 -13.75
CA ASN A 136 -10.60 -2.23 -13.16
C ASN A 136 -10.61 -2.37 -11.64
N ALA A 137 -9.55 -1.89 -10.97
CA ALA A 137 -9.46 -1.92 -9.51
C ALA A 137 -10.65 -1.21 -8.88
N ILE A 138 -11.32 -1.87 -7.94
CA ILE A 138 -12.46 -1.29 -7.23
C ILE A 138 -11.95 -0.36 -6.14
N SER A 139 -12.18 0.91 -6.32
CA SER A 139 -11.76 1.96 -5.39
C SER A 139 -12.72 3.14 -5.41
N GLN A 140 -12.51 4.11 -4.55
CA GLN A 140 -13.09 5.45 -4.63
C GLN A 140 -12.08 6.35 -5.34
N VAL A 141 -12.57 7.30 -6.14
CA VAL A 141 -11.72 8.30 -6.82
C VAL A 141 -11.11 9.28 -5.81
N GLY A 142 -11.88 9.61 -4.79
CA GLY A 142 -11.54 10.63 -3.82
C GLY A 142 -12.10 12.01 -4.19
N GLY A 143 -12.73 12.68 -3.21
CA GLY A 143 -13.37 13.97 -3.45
C GLY A 143 -12.42 15.05 -3.96
N SER A 144 -11.17 15.06 -3.52
CA SER A 144 -10.14 15.99 -3.99
C SER A 144 -9.81 15.80 -5.47
N ILE A 145 -9.60 14.56 -5.91
CA ILE A 145 -9.31 14.22 -7.31
C ILE A 145 -10.53 14.55 -8.19
N THR A 146 -11.76 14.21 -7.73
CA THR A 146 -13.00 14.55 -8.44
C THR A 146 -13.12 16.07 -8.67
N MET A 147 -12.78 16.89 -7.68
CA MET A 147 -12.78 18.35 -7.82
C MET A 147 -11.70 18.81 -8.81
N GLN A 148 -10.50 18.25 -8.79
CA GLN A 148 -9.44 18.57 -9.75
C GLN A 148 -9.84 18.22 -11.19
N LEU A 149 -10.37 17.03 -11.41
CA LEU A 149 -10.88 16.60 -12.73
C LEU A 149 -11.95 17.56 -13.25
N CYS A 150 -12.89 17.96 -12.40
CA CYS A 150 -13.94 18.88 -12.78
C CYS A 150 -13.41 20.28 -13.11
N TYR A 151 -12.64 20.89 -12.18
CA TYR A 151 -12.32 22.32 -12.28
C TYR A 151 -11.02 22.62 -13.03
N LEU A 152 -10.09 21.66 -13.13
CA LEU A 152 -8.83 21.85 -13.84
C LEU A 152 -8.83 21.18 -15.21
N GLU A 153 -9.43 19.99 -15.32
CA GLU A 153 -9.47 19.22 -16.58
C GLU A 153 -10.79 19.41 -17.36
N ASN A 154 -11.79 20.11 -16.77
CA ASN A 154 -13.12 20.30 -17.35
C ASN A 154 -13.86 18.98 -17.67
N ASP A 155 -13.62 17.95 -16.86
CA ASP A 155 -14.35 16.69 -16.97
C ASP A 155 -15.77 16.82 -16.42
N LEU A 156 -16.74 16.81 -17.33
CA LEU A 156 -18.16 17.03 -16.98
C LEU A 156 -18.76 15.86 -16.21
N ASP A 157 -18.23 14.65 -16.36
CA ASP A 157 -18.68 13.48 -15.62
C ASP A 157 -18.29 13.62 -14.14
N SER A 158 -17.06 14.02 -13.86
CA SER A 158 -16.60 14.36 -12.51
C SER A 158 -17.35 15.56 -11.94
N CYS A 159 -17.64 16.60 -12.76
CA CYS A 159 -18.44 17.74 -12.33
C CYS A 159 -19.84 17.34 -11.87
N ALA A 160 -20.48 16.40 -12.53
CA ALA A 160 -21.81 15.92 -12.16
C ALA A 160 -21.88 15.26 -10.78
N LEU A 161 -20.73 14.83 -10.23
CA LEU A 161 -20.60 14.26 -8.89
C LEU A 161 -20.54 15.32 -7.79
N ILE A 162 -20.35 16.60 -8.12
CA ILE A 162 -20.21 17.70 -7.16
C ILE A 162 -21.56 18.39 -6.99
N ASN A 163 -22.07 18.42 -5.78
CA ASN A 163 -23.31 19.10 -5.44
C ASN A 163 -23.11 20.10 -4.31
N ARG A 164 -23.06 21.38 -4.64
CA ARG A 164 -22.89 22.47 -3.68
C ARG A 164 -24.23 22.83 -3.03
N ASN A 165 -24.20 23.21 -1.77
CA ASN A 165 -25.40 23.74 -1.10
C ASN A 165 -25.78 25.15 -1.63
N SER A 166 -26.85 25.72 -1.15
CA SER A 166 -27.33 27.05 -1.60
C SER A 166 -26.35 28.20 -1.38
N ASN A 167 -25.38 28.02 -0.46
CA ASN A 167 -24.33 28.98 -0.20
C ASN A 167 -23.03 28.70 -0.99
N GLY A 168 -23.02 27.69 -1.83
CA GLY A 168 -21.87 27.25 -2.62
C GLY A 168 -20.92 26.30 -1.91
N GLN A 169 -21.18 25.93 -0.66
CA GLN A 169 -20.27 25.19 0.21
C GLN A 169 -20.39 23.68 -0.02
N LEU A 170 -19.27 22.96 0.22
CA LEU A 170 -19.17 21.49 0.20
C LEU A 170 -18.90 20.87 1.59
N TRP A 171 -18.73 21.69 2.62
CA TRP A 171 -18.32 21.23 3.96
C TRP A 171 -19.45 21.31 5.00
N VAL A 172 -20.63 21.80 4.63
CA VAL A 172 -21.77 21.94 5.54
C VAL A 172 -23.11 21.66 4.84
N GLY A 173 -24.05 21.12 5.60
CA GLY A 173 -25.40 20.84 5.12
C GLY A 173 -25.43 19.74 4.04
N SER A 174 -26.09 20.02 2.93
CA SER A 174 -26.25 19.07 1.82
C SER A 174 -25.12 19.14 0.77
N GLY A 175 -24.17 20.07 0.94
CA GLY A 175 -23.04 20.17 0.01
C GLY A 175 -22.11 18.97 0.19
N ALA A 176 -21.81 18.26 -0.91
CA ALA A 176 -20.93 17.10 -0.90
C ALA A 176 -20.45 16.75 -2.32
N VAL A 177 -19.37 15.99 -2.38
CA VAL A 177 -18.93 15.26 -3.58
C VAL A 177 -19.44 13.82 -3.48
N THR A 178 -20.04 13.30 -4.54
CA THR A 178 -20.42 11.87 -4.61
C THR A 178 -19.19 11.05 -4.97
N ASP A 179 -18.80 10.12 -4.10
CA ASP A 179 -17.60 9.31 -4.23
C ASP A 179 -17.91 7.85 -3.85
N LEU A 180 -18.72 7.21 -4.72
CA LEU A 180 -19.05 5.80 -4.59
C LEU A 180 -17.91 4.92 -5.11
N ASN A 181 -17.97 3.63 -4.81
CA ASN A 181 -17.05 2.68 -5.41
C ASN A 181 -17.21 2.64 -6.93
N VAL A 182 -16.12 2.66 -7.65
CA VAL A 182 -16.05 2.61 -9.11
C VAL A 182 -14.90 1.71 -9.55
N ASN A 183 -14.77 1.44 -10.84
CA ASN A 183 -13.63 0.75 -11.46
C ASN A 183 -12.78 1.74 -12.29
N PRO A 184 -12.16 2.75 -11.68
CA PRO A 184 -11.66 3.89 -12.44
C PRO A 184 -10.27 3.66 -13.05
N GLY A 185 -9.44 2.88 -12.41
CA GLY A 185 -8.04 2.74 -12.79
C GLY A 185 -7.45 1.37 -12.45
N GLY A 186 -6.21 1.35 -12.00
CA GLY A 186 -5.49 0.11 -11.75
C GLY A 186 -4.35 0.25 -10.76
N ILE A 187 -3.70 -0.87 -10.51
CA ILE A 187 -2.50 -0.94 -9.69
C ILE A 187 -1.51 -1.85 -10.41
N SER A 188 -0.30 -1.36 -10.64
CA SER A 188 0.79 -2.20 -11.13
C SER A 188 1.91 -2.32 -10.10
N THR A 189 2.48 -3.52 -9.98
CA THR A 189 3.60 -3.75 -9.06
C THR A 189 4.55 -4.79 -9.61
N SER A 190 5.83 -4.53 -9.44
CA SER A 190 6.89 -5.48 -9.82
C SER A 190 7.97 -5.55 -8.75
N GLY A 191 8.64 -6.70 -8.67
CA GLY A 191 9.68 -6.86 -7.67
C GLY A 191 10.41 -8.20 -7.77
N VAL A 192 11.28 -8.43 -6.80
CA VAL A 192 12.07 -9.65 -6.70
C VAL A 192 11.94 -10.23 -5.30
N ASP A 193 11.48 -11.49 -5.23
CA ASP A 193 11.49 -12.27 -4.00
C ASP A 193 12.75 -13.14 -3.93
N ILE A 194 13.45 -13.06 -2.81
CA ILE A 194 14.66 -13.83 -2.53
C ILE A 194 14.40 -14.71 -1.32
N ASN A 195 14.56 -16.03 -1.50
CA ASN A 195 14.52 -16.99 -0.40
C ASN A 195 15.81 -17.79 -0.41
N ALA A 196 16.51 -17.80 0.72
CA ALA A 196 17.74 -18.59 0.89
C ALA A 196 17.66 -19.40 2.19
N ALA A 197 18.16 -20.62 2.14
CA ALA A 197 18.37 -21.45 3.31
C ALA A 197 19.73 -22.12 3.20
N TYR A 198 20.49 -22.14 4.30
CA TYR A 198 21.78 -22.81 4.36
C TYR A 198 21.96 -23.50 5.71
N GLY A 199 22.05 -24.82 5.65
CA GLY A 199 22.28 -25.66 6.83
C GLY A 199 23.68 -26.30 6.79
N PHE A 200 24.42 -26.22 7.90
CA PHE A 200 25.73 -26.85 8.02
C PHE A 200 26.07 -27.22 9.46
N GLU A 201 26.90 -28.22 9.62
CA GLU A 201 27.38 -28.66 10.93
C GLU A 201 28.67 -27.97 11.33
N ILE A 202 28.78 -27.57 12.61
CA ILE A 202 30.00 -26.96 13.20
C ILE A 202 30.67 -27.98 14.10
N GLY A 203 30.97 -29.14 13.58
CA GLY A 203 31.63 -30.22 14.32
C GLY A 203 30.88 -30.54 15.62
N SER A 204 31.57 -30.49 16.75
CA SER A 204 30.98 -30.79 18.08
C SER A 204 30.13 -29.67 18.65
N MET A 205 30.02 -28.51 17.98
CA MET A 205 29.19 -27.39 18.41
C MET A 205 27.75 -27.46 17.88
N GLY A 206 27.42 -28.52 17.14
CA GLY A 206 26.07 -28.74 16.59
C GLY A 206 25.87 -28.14 15.23
N GLY A 207 24.61 -27.97 14.83
CA GLY A 207 24.22 -27.51 13.50
C GLY A 207 23.72 -26.07 13.48
N LEU A 208 24.03 -25.33 12.40
CA LEU A 208 23.46 -24.03 12.11
C LEU A 208 22.53 -24.12 10.91
N ASN A 209 21.44 -23.37 10.97
CA ASN A 209 20.52 -23.17 9.87
C ASN A 209 20.25 -21.66 9.70
N LEU A 210 20.66 -21.13 8.57
CA LEU A 210 20.42 -19.76 8.16
C LEU A 210 19.26 -19.73 7.18
N THR A 211 18.27 -18.86 7.39
CA THR A 211 17.23 -18.59 6.41
C THR A 211 17.08 -17.10 6.17
N LEU A 212 16.87 -16.72 4.93
CA LEU A 212 16.57 -15.35 4.51
C LEU A 212 15.32 -15.38 3.61
N ASN A 213 14.34 -14.55 3.94
CA ASN A 213 13.22 -14.25 3.07
C ASN A 213 13.19 -12.73 2.92
N GLY A 214 13.36 -12.25 1.70
CA GLY A 214 13.42 -10.82 1.41
C GLY A 214 12.66 -10.50 0.14
N THR A 215 12.08 -9.30 0.09
CA THR A 215 11.42 -8.74 -1.08
C THR A 215 12.05 -7.40 -1.42
N TYR A 216 12.49 -7.26 -2.64
CA TYR A 216 12.84 -5.99 -3.27
C TYR A 216 11.70 -5.55 -4.17
N LEU A 217 11.08 -4.43 -3.86
CA LEU A 217 10.00 -3.83 -4.62
C LEU A 217 10.59 -2.87 -5.66
N ASN A 218 10.34 -3.14 -6.94
CA ASN A 218 10.86 -2.34 -8.04
C ASN A 218 9.90 -1.22 -8.46
N SER A 219 8.59 -1.50 -8.48
CA SER A 219 7.53 -0.54 -8.76
C SER A 219 6.28 -0.85 -7.95
N TYR A 220 5.54 0.19 -7.59
CA TYR A 220 4.19 0.10 -7.05
C TYR A 220 3.43 1.35 -7.47
N ASP A 221 2.88 1.28 -8.66
CA ASP A 221 2.21 2.40 -9.31
C ASP A 221 0.70 2.27 -9.12
N VAL A 222 0.08 3.35 -8.70
CA VAL A 222 -1.38 3.45 -8.51
C VAL A 222 -1.92 4.45 -9.49
N ASP A 223 -2.85 3.99 -10.31
CA ASP A 223 -3.65 4.84 -11.19
C ASP A 223 -5.07 4.92 -10.61
N PRO A 224 -5.44 6.02 -9.95
CA PRO A 224 -6.75 6.11 -9.30
C PRO A 224 -7.91 6.37 -10.27
N VAL A 225 -7.64 6.85 -11.50
CA VAL A 225 -8.70 7.37 -12.37
C VAL A 225 -8.52 7.07 -13.87
N GLY A 226 -7.51 6.30 -14.27
CA GLY A 226 -7.22 6.05 -15.68
C GLY A 226 -6.61 7.26 -16.40
N VAL A 227 -6.06 8.22 -15.68
CA VAL A 227 -5.48 9.46 -16.22
C VAL A 227 -4.06 9.62 -15.71
N ALA A 228 -3.09 9.58 -16.61
CA ALA A 228 -1.66 9.55 -16.29
C ALA A 228 -1.16 10.72 -15.41
N SER A 229 -1.84 11.87 -15.40
CA SER A 229 -1.49 13.00 -14.53
C SER A 229 -1.79 12.75 -13.04
N PHE A 230 -2.58 11.73 -12.73
CA PHE A 230 -2.93 11.33 -11.36
C PHE A 230 -2.27 10.02 -10.93
N GLU A 231 -1.50 9.39 -11.81
CA GLU A 231 -0.71 8.22 -11.49
C GLU A 231 0.43 8.57 -10.53
N TYR A 232 0.66 7.75 -9.51
CA TYR A 232 1.73 7.95 -8.55
C TYR A 232 2.40 6.64 -8.15
N ASP A 233 3.72 6.70 -7.97
CA ASP A 233 4.53 5.60 -7.48
C ASP A 233 4.66 5.64 -5.96
N CYS A 234 4.45 4.52 -5.30
CA CYS A 234 4.49 4.36 -3.84
C CYS A 234 5.73 3.63 -3.31
N VAL A 235 6.70 3.29 -4.17
CA VAL A 235 7.94 2.65 -3.70
C VAL A 235 8.69 3.58 -2.76
N ALA A 236 9.08 3.06 -1.60
CA ALA A 236 9.72 3.81 -0.51
C ALA A 236 8.91 5.04 -0.04
N LYS A 237 7.58 4.99 -0.15
CA LYS A 237 6.69 6.07 0.27
C LYS A 237 5.62 5.61 1.25
N TYR A 238 5.00 6.60 1.90
CA TYR A 238 3.83 6.46 2.76
C TYR A 238 3.10 7.80 2.83
N GLY A 239 1.85 7.82 3.24
CA GLY A 239 1.12 9.09 3.46
C GLY A 239 -0.35 8.99 3.11
N ASN A 240 -0.90 10.08 2.55
CA ASN A 240 -2.31 10.17 2.23
C ASN A 240 -2.69 9.33 1.01
N ASP A 241 -1.82 9.34 -0.02
CA ASP A 241 -2.04 8.62 -1.28
C ASP A 241 -1.55 7.18 -1.17
N CYS A 242 -0.32 6.96 -0.70
CA CYS A 242 0.28 5.64 -0.54
C CYS A 242 -0.17 4.88 0.70
N THR A 243 -0.91 5.51 1.60
CA THR A 243 -1.47 4.96 2.84
C THR A 243 -0.42 4.41 3.81
N THR A 244 -0.21 3.10 3.87
CA THR A 244 0.75 2.45 4.77
C THR A 244 2.16 2.49 4.17
N PRO A 245 3.23 2.43 5.01
CA PRO A 245 4.60 2.38 4.52
C PRO A 245 4.87 1.22 3.57
N ILE A 246 5.39 1.54 2.38
CA ILE A 246 5.72 0.59 1.30
C ILE A 246 7.24 0.62 1.06
N PRO A 247 8.04 -0.08 1.86
CA PRO A 247 9.49 -0.04 1.76
C PRO A 247 9.99 -0.72 0.48
N GLU A 248 11.01 -0.14 -0.16
CA GLU A 248 11.69 -0.75 -1.32
C GLU A 248 12.31 -2.11 -0.98
N TRP A 249 12.85 -2.25 0.25
CA TRP A 249 13.43 -3.51 0.73
C TRP A 249 12.93 -3.87 2.11
N ARG A 250 12.50 -5.11 2.27
CA ARG A 250 12.21 -5.72 3.57
C ARG A 250 12.70 -7.16 3.61
N HIS A 251 13.14 -7.61 4.76
CA HIS A 251 13.53 -9.01 4.92
C HIS A 251 13.33 -9.53 6.35
N ARG A 252 13.30 -10.85 6.42
CA ARG A 252 13.40 -11.62 7.65
C ARG A 252 14.53 -12.62 7.51
N ALA A 253 15.60 -12.44 8.28
CA ALA A 253 16.70 -13.37 8.38
C ALA A 253 16.63 -14.12 9.72
N ARG A 254 16.82 -15.43 9.71
CA ARG A 254 16.80 -16.26 10.93
C ARG A 254 18.03 -17.15 10.96
N LEU A 255 18.71 -17.13 12.11
CA LEU A 255 19.77 -18.05 12.47
C LEU A 255 19.23 -19.03 13.51
N GLY A 256 19.09 -20.29 13.15
CA GLY A 256 18.79 -21.39 14.06
C GLY A 256 20.08 -22.11 14.44
N TRP A 257 20.22 -22.47 15.69
CA TRP A 257 21.34 -23.24 16.22
C TRP A 257 20.82 -24.45 17.00
N THR A 258 21.03 -25.62 16.45
CA THR A 258 20.87 -26.88 17.16
C THR A 258 22.11 -27.09 18.03
N THR A 259 21.97 -26.87 19.32
CA THR A 259 23.12 -26.83 20.25
C THR A 259 23.64 -28.20 20.56
N PRO A 260 24.86 -28.31 21.14
CA PRO A 260 25.39 -29.57 21.66
C PRO A 260 24.63 -30.14 22.88
N VAL A 261 23.78 -29.29 23.49
CA VAL A 261 22.91 -29.74 24.60
C VAL A 261 21.73 -30.49 24.02
N GLU A 262 21.55 -31.72 24.43
CA GLU A 262 20.50 -32.59 23.92
C GLU A 262 19.11 -31.93 24.02
N GLY A 263 18.41 -31.89 22.90
CA GLY A 263 17.06 -31.34 22.79
C GLY A 263 16.95 -29.80 22.84
N LEU A 264 18.09 -29.04 22.89
CA LEU A 264 18.06 -27.59 22.96
C LEU A 264 18.36 -26.96 21.61
N ASP A 265 17.36 -26.27 21.05
CA ASP A 265 17.48 -25.41 19.88
C ASP A 265 17.29 -23.95 20.26
N ILE A 266 18.10 -23.04 19.69
CA ILE A 266 18.02 -21.60 19.88
C ILE A 266 17.91 -20.94 18.50
N ALA A 267 17.17 -19.85 18.39
CA ALA A 267 17.07 -19.09 17.16
C ALA A 267 17.07 -17.59 17.42
N ALA A 268 17.83 -16.86 16.62
CA ALA A 268 17.74 -15.41 16.51
C ALA A 268 17.09 -15.05 15.19
N THR A 269 16.16 -14.10 15.19
CA THR A 269 15.52 -13.57 13.99
C THR A 269 15.79 -12.07 13.90
N TRP A 270 16.22 -11.62 12.74
CA TRP A 270 16.33 -10.22 12.38
C TRP A 270 15.27 -9.87 11.35
N ARG A 271 14.42 -8.91 11.69
CA ARG A 271 13.41 -8.33 10.80
C ARG A 271 13.85 -6.92 10.45
N TYR A 272 13.92 -6.63 9.17
CA TYR A 272 14.29 -5.34 8.62
C TYR A 272 13.17 -4.79 7.75
N VAL A 273 12.88 -3.50 7.93
CA VAL A 273 11.96 -2.72 7.11
C VAL A 273 12.73 -1.48 6.64
N GLY A 274 12.80 -1.24 5.34
CA GLY A 274 13.49 -0.10 4.75
C GLY A 274 12.85 1.23 5.12
N ALA A 275 13.60 2.31 4.97
CA ALA A 275 13.09 3.67 5.14
C ALA A 275 12.05 4.02 4.08
N VAL A 276 11.14 4.94 4.42
CA VAL A 276 10.13 5.49 3.51
C VAL A 276 9.97 6.98 3.72
N ASP A 277 9.69 7.71 2.64
CA ASP A 277 9.45 9.14 2.66
C ASP A 277 7.95 9.45 2.55
N LEU A 278 7.54 10.61 3.05
CA LEU A 278 6.17 11.08 2.92
C LEU A 278 5.85 11.37 1.43
N ASP A 279 4.74 10.82 0.93
CA ASP A 279 4.33 10.90 -0.49
C ASP A 279 4.11 12.33 -1.00
N THR A 280 3.68 13.25 -0.14
CA THR A 280 3.52 14.67 -0.48
C THR A 280 4.84 15.40 -0.70
N GLY A 281 5.98 14.79 -0.39
CA GLY A 281 7.29 15.43 -0.44
C GLY A 281 7.46 16.61 0.54
N ALA A 282 6.54 16.76 1.51
CA ALA A 282 6.62 17.84 2.49
C ALA A 282 7.88 17.71 3.35
N THR A 283 8.69 18.75 3.34
CA THR A 283 9.91 18.85 4.16
C THR A 283 9.66 19.69 5.41
N GLY A 284 10.40 19.42 6.48
CA GLY A 284 10.28 20.18 7.73
C GLY A 284 9.27 19.62 8.72
N ARG A 285 8.62 18.51 8.42
CA ARG A 285 7.85 17.71 9.36
C ARG A 285 8.77 16.72 10.07
N VAL A 286 8.44 16.35 11.30
CA VAL A 286 9.20 15.34 12.07
C VAL A 286 9.10 13.95 11.40
N ASP A 287 7.99 13.70 10.73
CA ASP A 287 7.65 12.46 10.03
C ASP A 287 7.79 12.57 8.51
N SER A 288 8.60 13.50 7.99
CA SER A 288 8.87 13.57 6.54
C SER A 288 9.58 12.32 5.99
N THR A 289 10.33 11.63 6.84
CA THR A 289 10.97 10.34 6.55
C THR A 289 10.80 9.44 7.77
N LEU A 290 10.39 8.21 7.56
CA LEU A 290 10.43 7.16 8.56
C LEU A 290 11.68 6.33 8.33
N ASP A 291 12.61 6.40 9.27
CA ASP A 291 13.90 5.70 9.19
C ASP A 291 13.72 4.19 9.15
N ALA A 292 14.68 3.50 8.54
CA ALA A 292 14.69 2.05 8.49
C ALA A 292 14.69 1.41 9.89
N GLN A 293 13.90 0.35 10.07
CA GLN A 293 13.72 -0.32 11.34
C GLN A 293 14.36 -1.70 11.38
N ASN A 294 14.94 -2.02 12.53
CA ASN A 294 15.61 -3.29 12.80
C ASN A 294 15.05 -3.89 14.08
N TYR A 295 14.35 -5.02 13.96
CA TYR A 295 13.83 -5.74 15.11
C TYR A 295 14.56 -7.08 15.25
N PHE A 296 14.98 -7.40 16.48
CA PHE A 296 15.65 -8.67 16.78
C PHE A 296 14.81 -9.47 17.78
N ASP A 297 14.56 -10.73 17.43
CA ASP A 297 13.83 -11.67 18.28
C ASP A 297 14.73 -12.83 18.66
N LEU A 298 14.55 -13.37 19.86
CA LEU A 298 15.24 -14.55 20.34
C LEU A 298 14.21 -15.60 20.77
N ALA A 299 14.40 -16.85 20.36
CA ALA A 299 13.54 -17.95 20.74
C ALA A 299 14.34 -19.21 21.02
N GLY A 300 13.81 -20.09 21.84
CA GLY A 300 14.39 -21.40 22.09
C GLY A 300 13.34 -22.46 22.40
N THR A 301 13.72 -23.68 22.08
CA THR A 301 12.93 -24.87 22.39
C THR A 301 13.86 -25.87 23.06
N TRP A 302 13.45 -26.42 24.20
CA TRP A 302 14.21 -27.42 24.92
C TRP A 302 13.34 -28.63 25.28
N GLY A 303 13.64 -29.75 24.67
CA GLY A 303 13.11 -31.07 25.06
C GLY A 303 13.81 -31.54 26.33
N ALA A 304 13.40 -31.00 27.48
CA ALA A 304 14.08 -31.28 28.76
C ALA A 304 13.92 -32.72 29.23
N THR A 305 12.85 -33.42 28.81
CA THR A 305 12.60 -34.85 29.06
C THR A 305 11.76 -35.42 27.94
N ASP A 306 11.60 -36.75 27.91
CA ASP A 306 10.70 -37.44 26.94
C ASP A 306 9.22 -36.97 27.03
N TYR A 307 8.82 -36.32 28.12
CA TYR A 307 7.46 -35.91 28.41
C TYR A 307 7.29 -34.38 28.48
N ALA A 308 8.38 -33.61 28.42
CA ALA A 308 8.33 -32.16 28.62
C ALA A 308 9.18 -31.39 27.62
N THR A 309 8.54 -30.53 26.84
CA THR A 309 9.21 -29.56 25.97
C THR A 309 8.90 -28.14 26.46
N LEU A 310 9.94 -27.39 26.75
CA LEU A 310 9.87 -25.99 27.12
C LEU A 310 10.08 -25.12 25.88
N ARG A 311 9.28 -24.07 25.75
CA ARG A 311 9.47 -23.04 24.70
C ARG A 311 9.54 -21.69 25.36
N PHE A 312 10.48 -20.88 24.92
CA PHE A 312 10.66 -19.51 25.41
C PHE A 312 11.02 -18.60 24.25
N GLY A 313 10.71 -17.32 24.40
CA GLY A 313 11.03 -16.34 23.38
C GLY A 313 10.84 -14.93 23.90
N VAL A 314 11.59 -14.02 23.28
CA VAL A 314 11.48 -12.58 23.47
C VAL A 314 11.47 -11.97 22.09
N ASN A 315 10.40 -11.29 21.75
CA ASN A 315 10.32 -10.50 20.53
C ASN A 315 10.85 -9.10 20.81
N ASN A 316 11.48 -8.49 19.81
CA ASN A 316 12.01 -7.14 19.88
C ASN A 316 12.92 -6.94 21.12
N ILE A 317 13.97 -7.75 21.23
CA ILE A 317 14.86 -7.78 22.42
C ILE A 317 15.59 -6.46 22.67
N LEU A 318 15.69 -5.59 21.66
CA LEU A 318 16.29 -4.27 21.77
C LEU A 318 15.29 -3.18 22.18
N ASP A 319 14.01 -3.54 22.33
CA ASP A 319 12.91 -2.63 22.68
C ASP A 319 12.80 -1.42 21.73
N GLU A 320 12.99 -1.69 20.43
CA GLU A 320 12.92 -0.66 19.38
C GLU A 320 11.46 -0.26 19.13
N ASP A 321 11.14 0.99 19.34
CA ASP A 321 9.80 1.52 19.05
C ASP A 321 9.58 1.68 17.55
N PRO A 322 8.37 1.40 17.02
CA PRO A 322 8.04 1.74 15.65
C PRO A 322 8.03 3.26 15.46
N PRO A 323 8.44 3.79 14.30
CA PRO A 323 8.39 5.22 14.05
C PRO A 323 6.95 5.74 14.10
N LEU A 324 6.78 6.95 14.61
CA LEU A 324 5.50 7.60 14.74
C LEU A 324 5.25 8.55 13.57
N SER A 325 4.04 8.53 13.02
CA SER A 325 3.60 9.48 12.00
C SER A 325 2.21 10.01 12.31
N ALA A 326 1.99 11.29 12.02
CA ALA A 326 0.68 11.91 12.04
C ALA A 326 -0.12 11.68 10.75
N SER A 327 0.54 11.22 9.69
CA SER A 327 -0.03 11.08 8.34
C SER A 327 -0.39 9.64 7.97
N THR A 328 -0.07 8.67 8.81
CA THR A 328 -0.41 7.29 8.49
C THR A 328 -1.72 6.88 9.08
N GLY A 329 -2.52 6.36 8.21
CA GLY A 329 -3.63 5.49 8.52
C GLY A 329 -4.80 6.18 9.16
N THR A 330 -5.91 5.62 8.84
CA THR A 330 -7.23 5.94 9.37
C THR A 330 -7.34 5.83 10.89
N THR A 331 -6.32 5.31 11.57
CA THR A 331 -6.36 5.07 13.01
C THR A 331 -5.78 6.20 13.85
N GLY A 332 -5.04 7.13 13.24
CA GLY A 332 -4.53 8.34 13.87
C GLY A 332 -3.66 8.13 15.11
N ASN A 333 -3.16 6.91 15.35
CA ASN A 333 -2.39 6.57 16.54
C ASN A 333 -0.88 6.42 16.30
N GLY A 334 -0.43 6.77 15.09
CA GLY A 334 0.98 6.78 14.72
C GLY A 334 1.64 5.42 14.52
N ASN A 335 0.89 4.33 14.56
CA ASN A 335 1.44 3.01 14.29
C ASN A 335 1.73 2.83 12.80
N THR A 336 2.99 2.86 12.42
CA THR A 336 3.44 2.85 11.04
C THR A 336 3.78 1.46 10.52
N TYR A 337 4.26 0.57 11.39
CA TYR A 337 4.62 -0.79 11.03
C TYR A 337 3.81 -1.80 11.83
N PRO A 338 3.46 -2.95 11.23
CA PRO A 338 2.74 -3.97 11.97
C PRO A 338 3.55 -4.41 13.17
N GLN A 339 2.97 -4.27 14.33
CA GLN A 339 3.47 -4.91 15.54
C GLN A 339 3.30 -6.41 15.33
N THR A 340 4.37 -7.11 15.29
CA THR A 340 4.39 -8.57 15.12
C THR A 340 4.50 -9.26 16.45
#